data_186c726993443ec91ee0037183ebf5ac
#
_entry.id   186c726993443ec91ee0037183ebf5ac
#
_cell.length_a   1.000
_cell.length_b   1.000
_cell.length_c   1.000
_cell.angle_alpha   90.00
_cell.angle_beta   90.00
_cell.angle_gamma   90.00
#
_symmetry.space_group_name_H-M   'P 1'
#
loop_
_entity.id
_entity.type
_entity.pdbx_description
1 polymer ?
#
loop_
_entity_poly.entity_id
_entity_poly.type
_entity_poly.pdbx_seq_one_letter_code
_entity_poly.pdbx_strand_id
1 'polypeptide(L)'
;MSVKFTILGSGSAGNCAYVETAEARILVDAGFSTRQIRLRLASIGRTPENLSAILLTHEHSDHISGLLGLADKLHIPVFCNRGTQDGTIWAFQEKWSKKANLELETAGTLKSKIDWRLFETGASFEIGDVGIETFSVPHDAQDPVGFILRTAPGNIGFATDLGHVTKLVLERIRAANVLVLESNHDVKMLQECPHRSWPLKQRILGRHGHLSNVAAAETAAQIMSAGLRQLYLAHLSRECNTPGLAEHIMAEQLHHIGAKHVQLQIAAQDVPCQTLTL
;
A
#
# COMPACT_ATOMS: atom_id res chain seq x y z
N MET A 1 -0.10 -5.19 -24.84
CA MET A 1 0.06 -3.88 -24.20
C MET A 1 0.96 -4.10 -22.98
N SER A 2 1.95 -3.25 -22.72
CA SER A 2 2.85 -3.38 -21.55
C SER A 2 2.27 -2.61 -20.36
N VAL A 3 2.44 -3.16 -19.15
CA VAL A 3 2.12 -2.49 -17.90
C VAL A 3 3.42 -2.16 -17.18
N LYS A 4 3.55 -0.92 -16.71
CA LYS A 4 4.69 -0.49 -15.89
C LYS A 4 4.24 -0.37 -14.44
N PHE A 5 5.01 -0.97 -13.55
CA PHE A 5 4.76 -0.96 -12.12
C PHE A 5 6.00 -0.47 -11.36
N THR A 6 5.81 0.45 -10.41
CA THR A 6 6.89 0.97 -9.58
C THR A 6 6.38 1.26 -8.18
N ILE A 7 6.97 0.64 -7.17
CA ILE A 7 6.78 1.11 -5.78
C ILE A 7 7.65 2.36 -5.62
N LEU A 8 7.00 3.51 -5.46
CA LEU A 8 7.68 4.80 -5.27
C LEU A 8 8.32 4.93 -3.88
N GLY A 9 7.90 4.10 -2.94
CA GLY A 9 8.45 3.92 -1.62
C GLY A 9 7.43 3.27 -0.70
N SER A 10 7.91 2.53 0.31
CA SER A 10 7.05 1.83 1.26
C SER A 10 7.68 1.73 2.65
N GLY A 11 6.90 2.05 3.68
CA GLY A 11 7.27 1.99 5.09
C GLY A 11 6.46 2.98 5.94
N SER A 12 6.69 2.99 7.25
CA SER A 12 5.90 3.75 8.24
C SER A 12 5.92 5.29 8.06
N ALA A 13 6.71 5.87 7.15
CA ALA A 13 6.71 7.30 6.87
C ALA A 13 6.14 7.64 5.48
N GLY A 14 5.65 6.64 4.75
CA GLY A 14 4.91 6.85 3.51
C GLY A 14 4.91 5.62 2.61
N ASN A 15 3.76 5.38 2.02
CA ASN A 15 3.51 4.32 1.05
C ASN A 15 2.93 4.94 -0.22
N CYS A 16 3.46 4.56 -1.37
CA CYS A 16 2.96 4.99 -2.66
C CYS A 16 3.49 4.06 -3.75
N ALA A 17 2.61 3.57 -4.60
CA ALA A 17 2.97 2.80 -5.78
C ALA A 17 2.34 3.41 -7.03
N TYR A 18 2.99 3.23 -8.18
CA TYR A 18 2.57 3.74 -9.47
C TYR A 18 2.35 2.60 -10.45
N VAL A 19 1.21 2.60 -11.10
CA VAL A 19 0.84 1.67 -12.17
C VAL A 19 0.49 2.45 -13.42
N GLU A 20 1.07 2.07 -14.56
CA GLU A 20 0.82 2.69 -15.85
C GLU A 20 0.50 1.63 -16.90
N THR A 21 -0.61 1.83 -17.59
CA THR A 21 -1.04 1.06 -18.75
C THR A 21 -1.16 1.97 -19.99
N ALA A 22 -1.77 1.50 -21.04
CA ALA A 22 -2.04 2.33 -22.23
C ALA A 22 -3.06 3.44 -21.92
N GLU A 23 -4.07 3.18 -21.07
CA GLU A 23 -5.19 4.07 -20.83
C GLU A 23 -5.24 4.65 -19.39
N ALA A 24 -4.50 4.07 -18.45
CA ALA A 24 -4.56 4.47 -17.05
C ALA A 24 -3.19 4.75 -16.44
N ARG A 25 -3.14 5.72 -15.53
CA ARG A 25 -2.02 6.03 -14.65
C ARG A 25 -2.55 6.19 -13.23
N ILE A 26 -2.25 5.23 -12.39
CA ILE A 26 -2.88 5.06 -11.08
C ILE A 26 -1.81 5.14 -10.00
N LEU A 27 -2.07 5.92 -8.94
CA LEU A 27 -1.36 5.76 -7.67
C LEU A 27 -2.16 4.83 -6.75
N VAL A 28 -1.47 3.92 -6.10
CA VAL A 28 -1.98 3.20 -4.93
C VAL A 28 -1.33 3.85 -3.71
N ASP A 29 -2.15 4.51 -2.92
CA ASP A 29 -1.82 5.39 -1.82
C ASP A 29 -1.01 6.66 -2.21
N ALA A 30 -1.07 7.66 -1.35
CA ALA A 30 -0.38 8.95 -1.48
C ALA A 30 0.26 9.35 -0.14
N GLY A 31 1.01 8.43 0.45
CA GLY A 31 1.50 8.51 1.83
C GLY A 31 2.67 9.47 2.06
N PHE A 32 3.40 9.85 1.02
CA PHE A 32 4.44 10.87 1.10
C PHE A 32 3.86 12.28 0.91
N SER A 33 4.62 13.32 1.30
CA SER A 33 4.21 14.69 0.95
C SER A 33 4.09 14.84 -0.57
N THR A 34 3.20 15.73 -1.02
CA THR A 34 3.01 16.06 -2.45
C THR A 34 4.33 16.32 -3.17
N ARG A 35 5.26 17.05 -2.52
CA ARG A 35 6.60 17.31 -3.07
C ARG A 35 7.39 16.01 -3.27
N GLN A 36 7.38 15.11 -2.28
CA GLN A 36 8.10 13.84 -2.38
C GLN A 36 7.51 12.92 -3.46
N ILE A 37 6.18 12.87 -3.60
CA ILE A 37 5.55 12.09 -4.67
C ILE A 37 5.95 12.64 -6.04
N ARG A 38 5.95 13.97 -6.22
CA ARG A 38 6.42 14.61 -7.47
C ARG A 38 7.88 14.26 -7.79
N LEU A 39 8.78 14.33 -6.81
CA LEU A 39 10.20 14.00 -7.01
C LEU A 39 10.39 12.52 -7.36
N ARG A 40 9.66 11.62 -6.71
CA ARG A 40 9.73 10.16 -6.98
C ARG A 40 9.15 9.81 -8.34
N LEU A 41 8.05 10.41 -8.75
CA LEU A 41 7.53 10.28 -10.12
C LEU A 41 8.54 10.81 -11.15
N ALA A 42 9.13 11.98 -10.90
CA ALA A 42 10.12 12.56 -11.79
C ALA A 42 11.36 11.66 -11.94
N SER A 43 11.80 10.98 -10.87
CA SER A 43 12.95 10.07 -10.94
C SER A 43 12.73 8.85 -11.84
N ILE A 44 11.48 8.51 -12.11
CA ILE A 44 11.08 7.45 -13.07
C ILE A 44 10.58 8.03 -14.41
N GLY A 45 10.80 9.33 -14.66
CA GLY A 45 10.38 10.01 -15.89
C GLY A 45 8.86 10.23 -15.99
N ARG A 46 8.16 10.39 -14.86
CA ARG A 46 6.71 10.59 -14.77
C ARG A 46 6.36 11.85 -14.01
N THR A 47 5.12 12.31 -14.19
CA THR A 47 4.58 13.48 -13.49
C THR A 47 3.18 13.18 -12.99
N PRO A 48 2.69 13.85 -11.93
CA PRO A 48 1.36 13.60 -11.40
C PRO A 48 0.23 14.23 -12.23
N GLU A 49 0.53 15.14 -13.15
CA GLU A 49 -0.47 15.85 -13.98
C GLU A 49 -1.26 14.90 -14.89
N ASN A 50 -0.71 13.74 -15.19
CA ASN A 50 -1.32 12.74 -16.05
C ASN A 50 -1.95 11.57 -15.28
N LEU A 51 -2.11 11.68 -13.95
CA LEU A 51 -2.73 10.63 -13.16
C LEU A 51 -4.22 10.54 -13.45
N SER A 52 -4.69 9.33 -13.69
CA SER A 52 -6.11 9.01 -13.91
C SER A 52 -6.86 8.83 -12.58
N ALA A 53 -6.16 8.37 -11.54
CA ALA A 53 -6.77 8.07 -10.25
C ALA A 53 -5.73 7.91 -9.13
N ILE A 54 -6.21 8.07 -7.89
CA ILE A 54 -5.55 7.61 -6.67
C ILE A 54 -6.47 6.59 -6.01
N LEU A 55 -5.99 5.36 -5.76
CA LEU A 55 -6.67 4.34 -4.96
C LEU A 55 -6.15 4.46 -3.52
N LEU A 56 -7.04 4.49 -2.53
CA LEU A 56 -6.64 4.49 -1.12
C LEU A 56 -6.95 3.14 -0.49
N THR A 57 -5.95 2.57 0.19
CA THR A 57 -6.11 1.36 1.00
C THR A 57 -6.84 1.67 2.30
N HIS A 58 -6.44 2.73 3.00
CA HIS A 58 -7.02 3.21 4.26
C HIS A 58 -6.54 4.63 4.61
N GLU A 59 -7.02 5.19 5.73
CA GLU A 59 -6.87 6.60 6.10
C GLU A 59 -5.63 6.95 6.94
N HIS A 60 -4.72 6.04 7.24
CA HIS A 60 -3.53 6.37 8.02
C HIS A 60 -2.62 7.38 7.32
N SER A 61 -1.92 8.19 8.12
CA SER A 61 -1.15 9.33 7.62
C SER A 61 -0.08 8.98 6.61
N ASP A 62 0.53 7.81 6.73
CA ASP A 62 1.52 7.28 5.81
C ASP A 62 0.92 6.69 4.51
N HIS A 63 -0.41 6.81 4.33
CA HIS A 63 -1.14 6.50 3.10
C HIS A 63 -1.80 7.72 2.45
N ILE A 64 -2.02 8.80 3.22
CA ILE A 64 -2.79 9.97 2.74
C ILE A 64 -2.06 11.32 2.80
N SER A 65 -0.83 11.41 3.33
CA SER A 65 -0.15 12.69 3.62
C SER A 65 -0.03 13.66 2.44
N GLY A 66 0.09 13.16 1.22
CA GLY A 66 0.17 13.98 0.00
C GLY A 66 -1.15 14.13 -0.74
N LEU A 67 -2.18 13.41 -0.31
CA LEU A 67 -3.43 13.26 -1.05
C LEU A 67 -4.07 14.61 -1.40
N LEU A 68 -4.29 15.46 -0.41
CA LEU A 68 -4.97 16.74 -0.64
C LEU A 68 -4.21 17.63 -1.64
N GLY A 69 -2.88 17.69 -1.52
CA GLY A 69 -2.07 18.51 -2.42
C GLY A 69 -1.98 17.98 -3.85
N LEU A 70 -2.32 16.72 -4.09
CA LEU A 70 -2.45 16.14 -5.42
C LEU A 70 -3.89 16.23 -5.92
N ALA A 71 -4.84 15.67 -5.15
CA ALA A 71 -6.22 15.53 -5.58
C ALA A 71 -6.93 16.86 -5.77
N ASP A 72 -6.80 17.82 -4.82
CA ASP A 72 -7.43 19.15 -4.92
C ASP A 72 -6.83 19.97 -6.08
N LYS A 73 -5.49 20.06 -6.16
CA LYS A 73 -4.83 20.93 -7.13
C LYS A 73 -4.84 20.42 -8.56
N LEU A 74 -4.85 19.12 -8.75
CA LEU A 74 -4.78 18.48 -10.07
C LEU A 74 -6.11 17.83 -10.48
N HIS A 75 -7.14 17.96 -9.65
CA HIS A 75 -8.47 17.36 -9.87
C HIS A 75 -8.42 15.86 -10.17
N ILE A 76 -7.52 15.14 -9.47
CA ILE A 76 -7.35 13.69 -9.63
C ILE A 76 -8.45 12.99 -8.83
N PRO A 77 -9.26 12.11 -9.45
CA PRO A 77 -10.27 11.34 -8.73
C PRO A 77 -9.63 10.42 -7.68
N VAL A 78 -10.25 10.35 -6.50
CA VAL A 78 -9.80 9.49 -5.39
C VAL A 78 -10.82 8.40 -5.14
N PHE A 79 -10.40 7.17 -5.34
CA PHE A 79 -11.22 5.99 -5.13
C PHE A 79 -10.96 5.41 -3.74
N CYS A 80 -11.99 5.30 -2.93
CA CYS A 80 -11.94 4.69 -1.59
C CYS A 80 -13.34 4.22 -1.17
N ASN A 81 -13.44 3.47 -0.08
CA ASN A 81 -14.73 3.21 0.54
C ASN A 81 -15.15 4.36 1.47
N ARG A 82 -16.37 4.29 2.00
CA ARG A 82 -16.94 5.32 2.87
C ARG A 82 -16.13 5.48 4.16
N GLY A 83 -15.71 4.38 4.79
CA GLY A 83 -14.93 4.41 6.03
C GLY A 83 -13.60 5.15 5.85
N THR A 84 -12.86 4.81 4.80
CA THR A 84 -11.60 5.49 4.43
C THR A 84 -11.81 6.98 4.10
N GLN A 85 -12.90 7.34 3.40
CA GLN A 85 -13.23 8.75 3.15
C GLN A 85 -13.42 9.52 4.46
N ASP A 86 -14.30 9.01 5.32
CA ASP A 86 -14.68 9.69 6.57
C ASP A 86 -13.46 9.79 7.52
N GLY A 87 -12.66 8.73 7.62
CA GLY A 87 -11.40 8.72 8.39
C GLY A 87 -10.36 9.70 7.82
N THR A 88 -10.22 9.80 6.50
CA THR A 88 -9.31 10.75 5.84
C THR A 88 -9.71 12.20 6.13
N ILE A 89 -11.00 12.51 6.03
CA ILE A 89 -11.52 13.86 6.34
C ILE A 89 -11.25 14.19 7.80
N TRP A 90 -11.52 13.26 8.72
CA TRP A 90 -11.23 13.44 10.14
C TRP A 90 -9.75 13.67 10.41
N ALA A 91 -8.86 12.88 9.83
CA ALA A 91 -7.40 13.01 9.98
C ALA A 91 -6.87 14.37 9.49
N PHE A 92 -7.40 14.89 8.38
CA PHE A 92 -7.04 16.21 7.89
C PHE A 92 -7.54 17.33 8.82
N GLN A 93 -8.76 17.24 9.34
CA GLN A 93 -9.30 18.20 10.30
C GLN A 93 -8.47 18.22 11.59
N GLU A 94 -8.11 17.05 12.15
CA GLU A 94 -7.28 16.95 13.34
C GLU A 94 -5.89 17.57 13.14
N LYS A 95 -5.26 17.30 12.01
CA LYS A 95 -3.95 17.86 11.65
C LYS A 95 -3.98 19.38 11.53
N TRP A 96 -5.07 19.94 11.00
CA TRP A 96 -5.21 21.38 10.83
C TRP A 96 -5.60 22.08 12.10
N SER A 97 -6.46 21.52 12.93
CA SER A 97 -6.79 22.08 14.25
C SER A 97 -5.56 22.22 15.16
N LYS A 98 -4.59 21.31 15.03
CA LYS A 98 -3.31 21.38 15.76
C LYS A 98 -2.33 22.41 15.20
N LYS A 99 -2.50 22.86 13.96
CA LYS A 99 -1.51 23.70 13.26
C LYS A 99 -1.87 25.18 13.23
N ALA A 100 -3.09 25.60 13.65
CA ALA A 100 -3.57 26.90 13.28
C ALA A 100 -4.42 27.64 14.30
N ASN A 101 -4.18 28.89 14.38
CA ASN A 101 -5.11 30.00 14.34
C ASN A 101 -5.79 30.21 12.95
N LEU A 102 -5.92 29.19 12.11
CA LEU A 102 -6.63 29.25 10.83
C LEU A 102 -8.05 28.70 11.03
N GLU A 103 -9.03 29.37 10.44
CA GLU A 103 -10.42 28.93 10.44
C GLU A 103 -10.49 27.45 10.06
N LEU A 104 -11.08 26.63 10.94
CA LEU A 104 -11.29 25.20 10.71
C LEU A 104 -12.05 25.01 9.41
N GLU A 105 -11.40 24.50 8.37
CA GLU A 105 -12.13 24.04 7.21
C GLU A 105 -13.13 22.96 7.67
N THR A 106 -14.39 23.17 7.38
CA THR A 106 -15.43 22.22 7.76
C THR A 106 -15.25 20.90 7.00
N ALA A 107 -15.78 19.80 7.56
CA ALA A 107 -15.79 18.51 6.86
C ALA A 107 -16.40 18.62 5.46
N GLY A 108 -17.43 19.47 5.29
CA GLY A 108 -18.06 19.75 4.00
C GLY A 108 -17.11 20.38 2.98
N THR A 109 -16.28 21.34 3.41
CA THR A 109 -15.27 21.98 2.55
C THR A 109 -14.21 20.97 2.08
N LEU A 110 -13.69 20.12 2.97
CA LEU A 110 -12.74 19.08 2.61
C LEU A 110 -13.35 18.05 1.66
N LYS A 111 -14.60 17.67 1.92
CA LYS A 111 -15.35 16.73 1.08
C LYS A 111 -15.56 17.26 -0.33
N SER A 112 -15.79 18.58 -0.50
CA SER A 112 -15.99 19.21 -1.80
C SER A 112 -14.70 19.48 -2.59
N LYS A 113 -13.53 19.50 -1.94
CA LYS A 113 -12.23 19.74 -2.60
C LYS A 113 -11.70 18.54 -3.36
N ILE A 114 -12.15 17.33 -3.04
CA ILE A 114 -11.66 16.09 -3.65
C ILE A 114 -12.80 15.44 -4.42
N ASP A 115 -12.55 15.03 -5.66
CA ASP A 115 -13.46 14.19 -6.46
C ASP A 115 -13.44 12.75 -5.93
N TRP A 116 -14.26 12.48 -4.92
CA TRP A 116 -14.38 11.17 -4.30
C TRP A 116 -15.21 10.22 -5.17
N ARG A 117 -14.64 9.08 -5.51
CA ARG A 117 -15.28 7.96 -6.19
C ARG A 117 -15.40 6.81 -5.23
N LEU A 118 -16.58 6.65 -4.63
CA LEU A 118 -16.79 5.67 -3.57
C LEU A 118 -17.12 4.30 -4.15
N PHE A 119 -16.51 3.28 -3.57
CA PHE A 119 -16.83 1.88 -3.79
C PHE A 119 -17.24 1.19 -2.47
N GLU A 120 -17.93 0.08 -2.57
CA GLU A 120 -18.17 -0.82 -1.43
C GLU A 120 -17.03 -1.82 -1.33
N THR A 121 -16.58 -2.12 -0.10
CA THR A 121 -15.52 -3.13 0.14
C THR A 121 -15.93 -4.49 -0.39
N GLY A 122 -15.10 -5.10 -1.23
CA GLY A 122 -15.40 -6.31 -1.99
C GLY A 122 -15.95 -6.08 -3.40
N ALA A 123 -16.21 -4.83 -3.78
CA ALA A 123 -16.65 -4.48 -5.13
C ALA A 123 -15.50 -4.57 -6.16
N SER A 124 -15.91 -4.63 -7.42
CA SER A 124 -15.01 -4.52 -8.58
C SER A 124 -15.50 -3.38 -9.48
N PHE A 125 -14.53 -2.63 -10.04
CA PHE A 125 -14.78 -1.53 -10.98
C PHE A 125 -13.58 -1.38 -11.94
N GLU A 126 -13.66 -0.45 -12.89
CA GLU A 126 -12.62 -0.24 -13.90
C GLU A 126 -12.10 1.19 -13.88
N ILE A 127 -10.80 1.35 -14.18
CA ILE A 127 -10.16 2.65 -14.43
C ILE A 127 -9.33 2.49 -15.71
N GLY A 128 -9.83 3.06 -16.82
CA GLY A 128 -9.28 2.79 -18.15
C GLY A 128 -9.33 1.29 -18.49
N ASP A 129 -8.18 0.74 -18.82
CA ASP A 129 -7.98 -0.68 -19.13
C ASP A 129 -7.55 -1.54 -17.93
N VAL A 130 -7.74 -1.04 -16.71
CA VAL A 130 -7.40 -1.75 -15.45
C VAL A 130 -8.66 -2.09 -14.68
N GLY A 131 -8.93 -3.39 -14.49
CA GLY A 131 -9.95 -3.85 -13.55
C GLY A 131 -9.43 -3.80 -12.12
N ILE A 132 -10.19 -3.22 -11.21
CA ILE A 132 -9.86 -3.10 -9.79
C ILE A 132 -10.79 -4.01 -9.00
N GLU A 133 -10.23 -4.95 -8.25
CA GLU A 133 -10.96 -5.74 -7.26
C GLU A 133 -10.50 -5.34 -5.86
N THR A 134 -11.45 -5.09 -4.96
CA THR A 134 -11.17 -4.73 -3.57
C THR A 134 -11.46 -5.91 -2.65
N PHE A 135 -10.75 -6.01 -1.53
CA PHE A 135 -11.02 -7.00 -0.48
C PHE A 135 -10.63 -6.46 0.88
N SER A 136 -11.40 -6.83 1.93
CA SER A 136 -11.10 -6.42 3.30
C SER A 136 -9.81 -7.05 3.81
N VAL A 137 -9.00 -6.27 4.52
CA VAL A 137 -7.81 -6.72 5.25
C VAL A 137 -7.95 -6.40 6.74
N PRO A 138 -7.44 -7.25 7.65
CA PRO A 138 -7.53 -6.99 9.10
C PRO A 138 -6.47 -5.98 9.54
N HIS A 139 -6.87 -4.72 9.70
CA HIS A 139 -6.02 -3.65 10.21
C HIS A 139 -6.81 -2.68 11.10
N ASP A 140 -6.14 -1.90 11.92
CA ASP A 140 -6.74 -0.94 12.84
C ASP A 140 -7.09 0.41 12.18
N ALA A 141 -7.85 0.34 11.10
CA ALA A 141 -8.40 1.45 10.33
C ALA A 141 -9.92 1.30 10.20
N GLN A 142 -10.63 2.29 9.62
CA GLN A 142 -12.09 2.29 9.56
C GLN A 142 -12.65 1.17 8.69
N ASP A 143 -12.11 1.00 7.48
CA ASP A 143 -12.50 -0.07 6.55
C ASP A 143 -11.33 -0.33 5.57
N PRO A 144 -10.23 -0.95 6.06
CA PRO A 144 -9.01 -1.13 5.28
C PRO A 144 -9.18 -2.19 4.20
N VAL A 145 -8.62 -1.92 3.00
CA VAL A 145 -8.71 -2.80 1.85
C VAL A 145 -7.36 -3.10 1.22
N GLY A 146 -7.24 -4.31 0.68
CA GLY A 146 -6.25 -4.65 -0.34
C GLY A 146 -6.86 -4.54 -1.74
N PHE A 147 -6.01 -4.57 -2.75
CA PHE A 147 -6.39 -4.47 -4.16
C PHE A 147 -5.80 -5.61 -4.99
N ILE A 148 -6.57 -6.07 -5.98
CA ILE A 148 -6.05 -6.77 -7.15
C ILE A 148 -6.33 -5.90 -8.38
N LEU A 149 -5.27 -5.45 -9.04
CA LEU A 149 -5.34 -4.73 -10.30
C LEU A 149 -5.22 -5.74 -11.43
N ARG A 150 -6.31 -5.93 -12.17
CA ARG A 150 -6.41 -6.84 -13.33
C ARG A 150 -5.92 -6.11 -14.57
N THR A 151 -4.87 -6.62 -15.19
CA THR A 151 -4.34 -6.09 -16.43
C THR A 151 -4.12 -7.23 -17.44
N ALA A 152 -4.07 -6.91 -18.73
CA ALA A 152 -3.91 -7.93 -19.78
C ALA A 152 -2.65 -8.81 -19.63
N PRO A 153 -1.44 -8.26 -19.30
CA PRO A 153 -0.24 -9.07 -19.14
C PRO A 153 -0.11 -9.78 -17.79
N GLY A 154 -0.91 -9.38 -16.78
CA GLY A 154 -0.88 -10.00 -15.45
C GLY A 154 -1.48 -9.13 -14.35
N ASN A 155 -1.76 -9.75 -13.21
CA ASN A 155 -2.42 -9.10 -12.08
C ASN A 155 -1.40 -8.61 -11.05
N ILE A 156 -1.64 -7.41 -10.51
CA ILE A 156 -0.83 -6.82 -9.44
C ILE A 156 -1.66 -6.82 -8.16
N GLY A 157 -1.18 -7.50 -7.12
CA GLY A 157 -1.84 -7.57 -5.81
C GLY A 157 -1.16 -6.65 -4.79
N PHE A 158 -1.98 -6.02 -3.95
CA PHE A 158 -1.56 -5.22 -2.80
C PHE A 158 -2.19 -5.78 -1.53
N ALA A 159 -1.36 -6.23 -0.60
CA ALA A 159 -1.74 -6.73 0.72
C ALA A 159 -0.72 -6.20 1.75
N THR A 160 -0.85 -4.93 2.08
CA THR A 160 -0.08 -4.24 3.12
C THR A 160 -1.01 -3.85 4.26
N ASP A 161 -0.42 -3.55 5.41
CA ASP A 161 -1.16 -3.15 6.60
C ASP A 161 -2.20 -4.20 7.01
N LEU A 162 -1.70 -5.38 7.35
CA LEU A 162 -2.54 -6.48 7.82
C LEU A 162 -1.87 -7.22 9.00
N GLY A 163 -2.61 -7.36 10.09
CA GLY A 163 -2.09 -8.03 11.30
C GLY A 163 -2.08 -9.55 11.17
N HIS A 164 -2.92 -10.12 10.32
CA HIS A 164 -2.93 -11.54 10.00
C HIS A 164 -3.59 -11.80 8.64
N VAL A 165 -3.26 -12.92 8.02
CA VAL A 165 -3.79 -13.28 6.72
C VAL A 165 -5.01 -14.17 6.88
N THR A 166 -6.18 -13.68 6.44
CA THR A 166 -7.43 -14.43 6.45
C THR A 166 -7.53 -15.34 5.21
N LYS A 167 -8.47 -16.31 5.24
CA LYS A 167 -8.77 -17.12 4.05
C LYS A 167 -9.16 -16.26 2.84
N LEU A 168 -9.94 -15.20 3.06
CA LEU A 168 -10.31 -14.26 2.00
C LEU A 168 -9.08 -13.60 1.39
N VAL A 169 -8.17 -13.07 2.21
CA VAL A 169 -6.93 -12.46 1.72
C VAL A 169 -6.11 -13.46 0.91
N LEU A 170 -5.90 -14.69 1.42
CA LEU A 170 -5.19 -15.76 0.69
C LEU A 170 -5.80 -16.06 -0.68
N GLU A 171 -7.12 -16.20 -0.74
CA GLU A 171 -7.82 -16.48 -2.00
C GLU A 171 -7.66 -15.35 -3.01
N ARG A 172 -7.74 -14.08 -2.56
CA ARG A 172 -7.60 -12.92 -3.43
C ARG A 172 -6.18 -12.76 -3.96
N ILE A 173 -5.18 -12.77 -3.07
CA ILE A 173 -3.78 -12.53 -3.48
C ILE A 173 -3.17 -13.69 -4.28
N ARG A 174 -3.73 -14.89 -4.22
CA ARG A 174 -3.31 -16.05 -5.05
C ARG A 174 -3.42 -15.79 -6.55
N ALA A 175 -4.28 -14.87 -6.96
CA ALA A 175 -4.45 -14.46 -8.34
C ALA A 175 -3.34 -13.52 -8.87
N ALA A 176 -2.43 -13.04 -8.00
CA ALA A 176 -1.41 -12.07 -8.37
C ALA A 176 -0.25 -12.71 -9.14
N ASN A 177 0.21 -12.02 -10.18
CA ASN A 177 1.47 -12.30 -10.87
C ASN A 177 2.62 -11.46 -10.29
N VAL A 178 2.27 -10.27 -9.78
CA VAL A 178 3.12 -9.39 -8.99
C VAL A 178 2.41 -9.14 -7.67
N LEU A 179 3.06 -9.38 -6.55
CA LEU A 179 2.46 -9.17 -5.24
C LEU A 179 3.31 -8.22 -4.40
N VAL A 180 2.67 -7.20 -3.86
CA VAL A 180 3.20 -6.35 -2.79
C VAL A 180 2.62 -6.87 -1.48
N LEU A 181 3.46 -7.48 -0.66
CA LEU A 181 3.09 -8.12 0.59
C LEU A 181 3.80 -7.44 1.76
N GLU A 182 3.07 -7.18 2.83
CA GLU A 182 3.68 -6.67 4.05
C GLU A 182 4.70 -7.65 4.64
N SER A 183 5.82 -7.10 5.12
CA SER A 183 6.83 -7.77 5.95
C SER A 183 7.36 -6.74 6.94
N ASN A 184 6.52 -6.40 7.93
CA ASN A 184 6.73 -5.21 8.75
C ASN A 184 7.87 -5.37 9.76
N HIS A 185 7.89 -6.45 10.53
CA HIS A 185 8.80 -6.57 11.66
C HIS A 185 9.36 -7.99 11.85
N ASP A 186 10.54 -8.05 12.43
CA ASP A 186 11.02 -9.23 13.12
C ASP A 186 10.46 -9.23 14.55
N VAL A 187 9.92 -10.37 14.97
CA VAL A 187 9.23 -10.49 16.28
C VAL A 187 10.18 -10.21 17.44
N LYS A 188 11.43 -10.73 17.36
CA LYS A 188 12.42 -10.52 18.42
C LYS A 188 12.88 -9.09 18.48
N MET A 189 13.22 -8.48 17.34
CA MET A 189 13.59 -7.05 17.28
C MET A 189 12.47 -6.16 17.82
N LEU A 190 11.21 -6.46 17.52
CA LEU A 190 10.07 -5.71 18.06
C LEU A 190 9.95 -5.88 19.57
N GLN A 191 10.06 -7.11 20.09
CA GLN A 191 9.99 -7.37 21.53
C GLN A 191 11.12 -6.69 22.31
N GLU A 192 12.32 -6.67 21.76
CA GLU A 192 13.53 -6.08 22.40
C GLU A 192 13.66 -4.56 22.13
N CYS A 193 12.87 -3.97 21.22
CA CYS A 193 12.97 -2.55 20.86
C CYS A 193 12.74 -1.64 22.08
N PRO A 194 13.72 -0.85 22.52
CA PRO A 194 13.59 -0.01 23.72
C PRO A 194 12.74 1.25 23.46
N HIS A 195 12.56 1.66 22.22
CA HIS A 195 11.86 2.88 21.84
C HIS A 195 10.35 2.70 21.66
N ARG A 196 9.86 1.45 21.75
CA ARG A 196 8.43 1.13 21.62
C ARG A 196 7.86 0.69 22.96
N SER A 197 6.81 1.38 23.41
CA SER A 197 6.09 1.01 24.63
C SER A 197 5.42 -0.37 24.48
N TRP A 198 5.22 -1.07 25.58
CA TRP A 198 4.59 -2.39 25.57
C TRP A 198 3.19 -2.40 24.93
N PRO A 199 2.28 -1.43 25.19
CA PRO A 199 0.99 -1.36 24.50
C PRO A 199 1.14 -1.24 22.99
N LEU A 200 2.12 -0.46 22.49
CA LEU A 200 2.38 -0.34 21.06
C LEU A 200 2.90 -1.66 20.45
N LYS A 201 3.79 -2.37 21.16
CA LYS A 201 4.25 -3.70 20.73
C LYS A 201 3.10 -4.69 20.63
N GLN A 202 2.21 -4.72 21.62
CA GLN A 202 1.00 -5.56 21.61
C GLN A 202 0.05 -5.22 20.46
N ARG A 203 -0.13 -3.92 20.15
CA ARG A 203 -0.92 -3.46 19.01
C ARG A 203 -0.31 -3.97 17.69
N ILE A 204 1.00 -3.82 17.50
CA ILE A 204 1.71 -4.27 16.30
C ILE A 204 1.61 -5.78 16.13
N LEU A 205 1.79 -6.56 17.20
CA LEU A 205 1.70 -8.03 17.21
C LEU A 205 0.25 -8.54 17.14
N GLY A 206 -0.74 -7.66 17.33
CA GLY A 206 -2.15 -8.02 17.37
C GLY A 206 -2.72 -8.37 16.01
N ARG A 207 -3.93 -8.96 16.01
CA ARG A 207 -4.62 -9.39 14.80
C ARG A 207 -4.99 -8.26 13.82
N HIS A 208 -4.98 -7.00 14.28
CA HIS A 208 -5.21 -5.79 13.48
C HIS A 208 -3.94 -4.92 13.42
N GLY A 209 -2.78 -5.47 13.79
CA GLY A 209 -1.50 -4.78 13.71
C GLY A 209 -0.83 -4.96 12.34
N HIS A 210 0.37 -5.56 12.35
CA HIS A 210 1.19 -5.73 11.15
C HIS A 210 1.76 -7.13 11.04
N LEU A 211 2.01 -7.57 9.81
CA LEU A 211 2.52 -8.90 9.51
C LEU A 211 4.03 -8.99 9.81
N SER A 212 4.43 -10.01 10.56
CA SER A 212 5.87 -10.28 10.79
C SER A 212 6.53 -10.89 9.55
N ASN A 213 7.87 -10.86 9.50
CA ASN A 213 8.65 -11.50 8.42
C ASN A 213 8.32 -13.00 8.26
N VAL A 214 8.17 -13.71 9.36
CA VAL A 214 7.83 -15.15 9.36
C VAL A 214 6.43 -15.37 8.81
N ALA A 215 5.44 -14.60 9.28
CA ALA A 215 4.06 -14.71 8.80
C ALA A 215 3.92 -14.32 7.31
N ALA A 216 4.72 -13.35 6.83
CA ALA A 216 4.81 -13.03 5.41
C ALA A 216 5.36 -14.21 4.59
N ALA A 217 6.42 -14.87 5.06
CA ALA A 217 7.01 -16.04 4.41
C ALA A 217 6.04 -17.24 4.39
N GLU A 218 5.34 -17.51 5.49
CA GLU A 218 4.28 -18.53 5.56
C GLU A 218 3.13 -18.22 4.60
N THR A 219 2.75 -16.94 4.47
CA THR A 219 1.74 -16.49 3.51
C THR A 219 2.18 -16.76 2.08
N ALA A 220 3.41 -16.38 1.73
CA ALA A 220 3.96 -16.64 0.40
C ALA A 220 3.92 -18.13 0.06
N ALA A 221 4.25 -19.02 1.01
CA ALA A 221 4.17 -20.48 0.80
C ALA A 221 2.75 -20.94 0.50
N GLN A 222 1.73 -20.41 1.19
CA GLN A 222 0.34 -20.80 1.02
C GLN A 222 -0.28 -20.35 -0.32
N ILE A 223 0.21 -19.24 -0.88
CA ILE A 223 -0.31 -18.69 -2.15
C ILE A 223 0.52 -19.08 -3.36
N MET A 224 1.63 -19.79 -3.17
CA MET A 224 2.57 -20.10 -4.23
C MET A 224 1.87 -20.74 -5.42
N SER A 225 2.08 -20.16 -6.58
CA SER A 225 1.57 -20.63 -7.86
C SER A 225 2.62 -20.39 -8.95
N ALA A 226 2.51 -21.13 -10.04
CA ALA A 226 3.36 -20.88 -11.22
C ALA A 226 3.13 -19.50 -11.86
N GLY A 227 2.03 -18.82 -11.51
CA GLY A 227 1.70 -17.49 -12.00
C GLY A 227 2.39 -16.35 -11.26
N LEU A 228 2.78 -16.53 -9.98
CA LEU A 228 3.49 -15.49 -9.23
C LEU A 228 4.94 -15.39 -9.75
N ARG A 229 5.31 -14.23 -10.27
CA ARG A 229 6.62 -13.98 -10.88
C ARG A 229 7.48 -13.02 -10.06
N GLN A 230 6.83 -12.05 -9.40
CA GLN A 230 7.49 -11.00 -8.64
C GLN A 230 6.83 -10.83 -7.27
N LEU A 231 7.63 -10.86 -6.21
CA LEU A 231 7.21 -10.59 -4.84
C LEU A 231 7.98 -9.39 -4.30
N TYR A 232 7.26 -8.37 -3.87
CA TYR A 232 7.81 -7.23 -3.14
C TYR A 232 7.48 -7.37 -1.67
N LEU A 233 8.49 -7.33 -0.79
CA LEU A 233 8.29 -7.13 0.63
C LEU A 233 8.20 -5.64 0.91
N ALA A 234 7.11 -5.22 1.53
CA ALA A 234 6.76 -3.82 1.70
C ALA A 234 6.46 -3.49 3.17
N HIS A 235 6.32 -2.22 3.47
CA HIS A 235 5.96 -1.68 4.77
C HIS A 235 6.88 -2.12 5.92
N LEU A 236 8.20 -2.18 5.66
CA LEU A 236 9.20 -2.57 6.65
C LEU A 236 9.36 -1.50 7.74
N SER A 237 9.33 -1.93 8.99
CA SER A 237 9.64 -1.08 10.15
C SER A 237 11.13 -0.70 10.16
N ARG A 238 11.45 0.58 10.28
CA ARG A 238 12.84 1.05 10.38
C ARG A 238 13.54 0.65 11.69
N GLU A 239 12.76 0.44 12.75
CA GLU A 239 13.31 0.18 14.09
C GLU A 239 13.30 -1.30 14.45
N CYS A 240 12.32 -2.04 13.90
CA CYS A 240 12.07 -3.43 14.28
C CYS A 240 12.22 -4.41 13.12
N ASN A 241 12.93 -4.00 12.07
CA ASN A 241 13.26 -4.84 10.92
C ASN A 241 14.54 -4.36 10.24
N THR A 242 15.10 -5.21 9.39
CA THR A 242 16.10 -4.81 8.40
C THR A 242 15.77 -5.43 7.04
N PRO A 243 16.10 -4.75 5.93
CA PRO A 243 15.89 -5.31 4.59
C PRO A 243 16.51 -6.70 4.42
N GLY A 244 17.76 -6.87 4.88
CA GLY A 244 18.47 -8.15 4.76
C GLY A 244 17.83 -9.30 5.57
N LEU A 245 17.24 -9.00 6.74
CA LEU A 245 16.56 -10.02 7.54
C LEU A 245 15.23 -10.45 6.90
N ALA A 246 14.43 -9.49 6.43
CA ALA A 246 13.19 -9.77 5.73
C ALA A 246 13.44 -10.57 4.43
N GLU A 247 14.46 -10.17 3.66
CA GLU A 247 14.89 -10.84 2.44
C GLU A 247 15.34 -12.27 2.72
N HIS A 248 16.19 -12.47 3.73
CA HIS A 248 16.72 -13.79 4.10
C HIS A 248 15.61 -14.77 4.47
N ILE A 249 14.69 -14.38 5.37
CA ILE A 249 13.58 -15.23 5.81
C ILE A 249 12.68 -15.61 4.63
N MET A 250 12.35 -14.67 3.76
CA MET A 250 11.52 -14.93 2.59
C MET A 250 12.26 -15.81 1.56
N ALA A 251 13.55 -15.53 1.30
CA ALA A 251 14.35 -16.29 0.34
C ALA A 251 14.53 -17.75 0.79
N GLU A 252 14.77 -18.01 2.09
CA GLU A 252 14.82 -19.37 2.64
C GLU A 252 13.50 -20.10 2.43
N GLN A 253 12.36 -19.44 2.69
CA GLN A 253 11.05 -20.03 2.47
C GLN A 253 10.79 -20.35 1.00
N LEU A 254 11.07 -19.41 0.09
CA LEU A 254 10.93 -19.62 -1.35
C LEU A 254 11.82 -20.78 -1.85
N HIS A 255 13.03 -20.87 -1.33
CA HIS A 255 13.93 -21.99 -1.62
C HIS A 255 13.37 -23.33 -1.11
N HIS A 256 12.88 -23.37 0.14
CA HIS A 256 12.32 -24.56 0.77
C HIS A 256 11.12 -25.13 -0.03
N ILE A 257 10.25 -24.28 -0.57
CA ILE A 257 9.09 -24.69 -1.36
C ILE A 257 9.39 -24.82 -2.87
N GLY A 258 10.66 -24.67 -3.27
CA GLY A 258 11.08 -24.83 -4.67
C GLY A 258 10.66 -23.68 -5.61
N ALA A 259 10.28 -22.53 -5.07
CA ALA A 259 9.76 -21.38 -5.83
C ALA A 259 10.86 -20.47 -6.42
N LYS A 260 11.89 -21.07 -7.03
CA LYS A 260 13.05 -20.36 -7.61
C LYS A 260 12.71 -19.41 -8.76
N HIS A 261 11.52 -19.54 -9.33
CA HIS A 261 11.04 -18.68 -10.42
C HIS A 261 10.54 -17.31 -9.95
N VAL A 262 10.30 -17.15 -8.63
CA VAL A 262 9.81 -15.89 -8.07
C VAL A 262 10.97 -14.96 -7.82
N GLN A 263 10.90 -13.76 -8.40
CA GLN A 263 11.86 -12.69 -8.13
C GLN A 263 11.45 -11.97 -6.83
N LEU A 264 12.37 -11.88 -5.88
CA LEU A 264 12.16 -11.21 -4.60
C LEU A 264 12.81 -9.82 -4.64
N GLN A 265 12.09 -8.81 -4.15
CA GLN A 265 12.61 -7.46 -3.98
C GLN A 265 12.07 -6.82 -2.70
N ILE A 266 12.92 -6.04 -2.03
CA ILE A 266 12.51 -5.24 -0.87
C ILE A 266 12.14 -3.84 -1.34
N ALA A 267 10.94 -3.39 -0.95
CA ALA A 267 10.50 -2.02 -1.20
C ALA A 267 11.08 -1.07 -0.15
N ALA A 268 12.02 -0.24 -0.56
CA ALA A 268 12.63 0.75 0.32
C ALA A 268 11.70 1.95 0.52
N GLN A 269 11.78 2.57 1.70
CA GLN A 269 11.00 3.76 1.99
C GLN A 269 11.55 5.01 1.28
N ASP A 270 12.85 5.10 1.10
CA ASP A 270 13.52 6.35 0.73
C ASP A 270 13.78 6.51 -0.78
N VAL A 271 13.74 5.42 -1.53
CA VAL A 271 13.98 5.42 -2.97
C VAL A 271 12.94 4.57 -3.70
N PRO A 272 12.52 4.96 -4.91
CA PRO A 272 11.70 4.10 -5.76
C PRO A 272 12.40 2.79 -6.12
N CYS A 273 11.62 1.71 -6.21
CA CYS A 273 12.09 0.47 -6.79
C CYS A 273 12.36 0.64 -8.30
N GLN A 274 13.12 -0.28 -8.87
CA GLN A 274 13.23 -0.36 -10.33
C GLN A 274 11.84 -0.62 -10.94
N THR A 275 11.52 0.10 -12.02
CA THR A 275 10.27 -0.10 -12.74
C THR A 275 10.21 -1.50 -13.35
N LEU A 276 9.22 -2.28 -12.95
CA LEU A 276 8.89 -3.56 -13.55
C LEU A 276 8.02 -3.32 -14.80
N THR A 277 8.30 -4.05 -15.86
CA THR A 277 7.44 -4.10 -17.06
C THR A 277 6.85 -5.52 -17.18
N LEU A 278 5.54 -5.60 -17.24
CA LEU A 278 4.76 -6.81 -17.49
C LEU A 278 4.37 -6.91 -18.97
#